data_a62694861e778bef38ee220cab02b530
#
_entry.id   a62694861e778bef38ee220cab02b530
#
_cell.length_a   1.000
_cell.length_b   1.000
_cell.length_c   1.000
_cell.angle_alpha   90.00
_cell.angle_beta   90.00
_cell.angle_gamma   90.00
#
_symmetry.space_group_name_H-M   'P 1'
#
loop_
_entity.id
_entity.type
_entity.pdbx_description
1 polymer ?
#
loop_
_entity_poly.entity_id
_entity_poly.type
_entity_poly.pdbx_seq_one_letter_code
_entity_poly.pdbx_strand_id
1 'polypeptide(L)'
;MNRILACGTLVICVMGVLAAAEQQPTFRGTGDAVRVFVTVTDRDGRLITTLSQNDFEVRDEGKPQPITLFDNSPQPIRLIVMLDVSGSMEGNLPLLRAGAEQLFARLRPDDLARVGTFGYKIAMSPAFTHDVETLRRELPDTVAPDAPTPLWRAVDEAMNAFGDESGAARPVVLVLSDGKDSGPISFRERYVSQGEVIDRARRDDVMLYAIGMRSRGSQPIQPGIGPGGLQAALTADLPDPGLALVAEQTGGGYAEIRFGQDLGAAFAHIADELHSQYLLGFAPPKRDGKVHDIDVRVATRGLKPRARKSYVAPKDH
;
A
#
# COMPACT_ATOMS: atom_id res chain seq x y z
N MET A 1 67.88 -15.24 63.07
CA MET A 1 67.99 -14.44 61.83
C MET A 1 66.91 -14.91 60.87
N ASN A 2 65.67 -14.48 61.11
CA ASN A 2 64.50 -14.88 60.26
C ASN A 2 63.93 -13.67 59.57
N ARG A 3 63.92 -13.74 58.25
CA ARG A 3 63.25 -12.77 57.40
C ARG A 3 61.89 -13.34 56.96
N ILE A 4 60.81 -12.73 57.44
CA ILE A 4 59.45 -13.06 57.05
C ILE A 4 59.10 -12.23 55.78
N LEU A 5 58.85 -12.89 54.68
CA LEU A 5 58.27 -12.28 53.49
C LEU A 5 56.76 -12.21 53.65
N ALA A 6 56.19 -11.01 53.67
CA ALA A 6 54.74 -10.80 53.57
C ALA A 6 54.32 -10.83 52.10
N CYS A 7 53.44 -11.77 51.74
CA CYS A 7 52.83 -11.87 50.44
C CYS A 7 51.48 -11.09 50.45
N GLY A 8 51.45 -9.93 49.79
CA GLY A 8 50.25 -9.12 49.69
C GLY A 8 49.37 -9.62 48.53
N THR A 9 48.17 -10.12 48.84
CA THR A 9 47.19 -10.57 47.88
C THR A 9 46.37 -9.36 47.40
N LEU A 10 46.57 -8.98 46.13
CA LEU A 10 45.78 -7.92 45.48
C LEU A 10 44.46 -8.54 44.96
N VAL A 11 43.33 -8.23 45.59
CA VAL A 11 41.99 -8.60 45.15
C VAL A 11 41.53 -7.54 44.14
N ILE A 12 41.48 -7.90 42.85
CA ILE A 12 40.90 -7.08 41.80
C ILE A 12 39.40 -7.40 41.76
N CYS A 13 38.58 -6.48 42.26
CA CYS A 13 37.11 -6.49 42.01
C CYS A 13 36.83 -6.10 40.58
N VAL A 14 36.49 -7.08 39.74
CA VAL A 14 35.92 -6.84 38.41
C VAL A 14 34.43 -6.59 38.61
N MET A 15 34.02 -5.31 38.56
CA MET A 15 32.59 -4.96 38.43
C MET A 15 32.15 -5.30 37.01
N GLY A 16 31.44 -6.43 36.87
CA GLY A 16 30.72 -6.76 35.64
C GLY A 16 29.51 -5.85 35.49
N VAL A 17 29.57 -4.94 34.49
CA VAL A 17 28.41 -4.21 34.02
C VAL A 17 27.53 -5.20 33.26
N LEU A 18 26.47 -5.68 33.93
CA LEU A 18 25.37 -6.38 33.24
C LEU A 18 24.64 -5.34 32.36
N ALA A 19 24.98 -5.31 31.09
CA ALA A 19 24.11 -4.69 30.10
C ALA A 19 22.83 -5.51 30.04
N ALA A 20 21.76 -4.98 30.64
CA ALA A 20 20.41 -5.48 30.40
C ALA A 20 20.13 -5.24 28.91
N ALA A 21 20.29 -6.27 28.11
CA ALA A 21 19.70 -6.29 26.77
C ALA A 21 18.18 -6.18 26.97
N GLU A 22 17.60 -5.04 26.64
CA GLU A 22 16.16 -4.93 26.45
C GLU A 22 15.77 -5.99 25.41
N GLN A 23 15.23 -7.08 25.89
CA GLN A 23 14.60 -8.08 25.06
C GLN A 23 13.36 -7.41 24.47
N GLN A 24 13.47 -6.96 23.22
CA GLN A 24 12.30 -6.67 22.42
C GLN A 24 11.40 -7.91 22.47
N PRO A 25 10.13 -7.75 22.84
CA PRO A 25 9.21 -8.86 22.91
C PRO A 25 9.07 -9.44 21.50
N THR A 26 9.78 -10.50 21.21
CA THR A 26 9.53 -11.34 20.05
C THR A 26 8.17 -11.98 20.27
N PHE A 27 7.13 -11.34 19.76
CA PHE A 27 5.78 -11.88 19.76
C PHE A 27 5.78 -13.13 18.85
N ARG A 28 6.00 -14.28 19.44
CA ARG A 28 5.61 -15.58 18.88
C ARG A 28 4.10 -15.72 19.06
N GLY A 29 3.34 -14.81 18.49
CA GLY A 29 1.89 -14.90 18.38
C GLY A 29 1.59 -15.92 17.31
N THR A 30 0.98 -16.99 17.71
CA THR A 30 0.16 -17.87 16.88
C THR A 30 -0.60 -17.02 15.85
N GLY A 31 -0.72 -17.47 14.58
CA GLY A 31 -1.27 -16.78 13.43
C GLY A 31 -2.71 -16.25 13.50
N ASP A 32 -3.13 -15.76 14.64
CA ASP A 32 -4.52 -15.44 15.01
C ASP A 32 -4.79 -13.94 15.18
N ALA A 33 -3.75 -13.09 15.28
CA ALA A 33 -3.96 -11.66 15.47
C ALA A 33 -4.28 -10.97 14.13
N VAL A 34 -5.35 -10.19 14.12
CA VAL A 34 -5.70 -9.32 13.00
C VAL A 34 -4.75 -8.13 13.01
N ARG A 35 -3.94 -8.00 11.97
CA ARG A 35 -3.01 -6.87 11.77
C ARG A 35 -3.71 -5.75 11.03
N VAL A 36 -3.57 -4.53 11.49
CA VAL A 36 -4.16 -3.32 10.89
C VAL A 36 -3.07 -2.27 10.71
N PHE A 37 -2.76 -1.94 9.48
CA PHE A 37 -1.85 -0.83 9.17
C PHE A 37 -2.65 0.47 9.14
N VAL A 38 -2.12 1.49 9.81
CA VAL A 38 -2.80 2.76 10.00
C VAL A 38 -1.91 3.92 9.59
N THR A 39 -2.33 4.68 8.60
CA THR A 39 -1.77 5.99 8.29
C THR A 39 -2.49 7.03 9.13
N VAL A 40 -1.76 7.96 9.75
CA VAL A 40 -2.36 9.09 10.46
C VAL A 40 -1.84 10.39 9.86
N THR A 41 -2.76 11.28 9.50
CA THR A 41 -2.42 12.61 8.98
C THR A 41 -3.07 13.71 9.82
N ASP A 42 -2.48 14.90 9.79
CA ASP A 42 -3.10 16.11 10.28
C ASP A 42 -4.10 16.70 9.26
N ARG A 43 -4.62 17.89 9.55
CA ARG A 43 -5.58 18.59 8.67
C ARG A 43 -4.95 19.01 7.34
N ASP A 44 -3.64 19.23 7.34
CA ASP A 44 -2.85 19.65 6.18
C ASP A 44 -2.33 18.46 5.36
N GLY A 45 -2.66 17.22 5.77
CA GLY A 45 -2.24 15.99 5.11
C GLY A 45 -0.81 15.53 5.48
N ARG A 46 -0.17 16.14 6.49
CA ARG A 46 1.16 15.72 6.94
C ARG A 46 1.08 14.46 7.76
N LEU A 47 2.00 13.54 7.53
CA LEU A 47 2.11 12.28 8.26
C LEU A 47 2.47 12.52 9.72
N ILE A 48 1.77 11.87 10.63
CA ILE A 48 1.99 11.89 12.07
C ILE A 48 2.51 10.51 12.49
N THR A 49 3.75 10.46 12.99
CA THR A 49 4.47 9.21 13.33
C THR A 49 4.85 9.13 14.81
N THR A 50 4.37 10.06 15.64
CA THR A 50 4.78 10.21 17.03
C THR A 50 3.76 9.70 18.05
N LEU A 51 2.68 9.05 17.58
CA LEU A 51 1.63 8.53 18.45
C LEU A 51 2.09 7.25 19.15
N SER A 52 1.53 7.01 20.34
CA SER A 52 1.69 5.80 21.13
C SER A 52 0.46 4.90 21.02
N GLN A 53 0.56 3.67 21.52
CA GLN A 53 -0.58 2.73 21.55
C GLN A 53 -1.83 3.32 22.21
N ASN A 54 -1.65 4.12 23.27
CA ASN A 54 -2.75 4.71 24.04
C ASN A 54 -3.54 5.79 23.27
N ASP A 55 -2.98 6.27 22.16
CA ASP A 55 -3.65 7.24 21.30
C ASP A 55 -4.65 6.58 20.34
N PHE A 56 -4.65 5.24 20.24
CA PHE A 56 -5.48 4.50 19.30
C PHE A 56 -6.60 3.73 20.00
N GLU A 57 -7.73 3.64 19.32
CA GLU A 57 -8.84 2.73 19.64
C GLU A 57 -9.18 1.95 18.36
N VAL A 58 -9.14 0.62 18.44
CA VAL A 58 -9.58 -0.29 17.38
C VAL A 58 -10.95 -0.86 17.77
N ARG A 59 -11.88 -0.86 16.82
CA ARG A 59 -13.22 -1.44 16.99
C ARG A 59 -13.47 -2.53 15.95
N ASP A 60 -14.02 -3.63 16.40
CA ASP A 60 -14.55 -4.71 15.56
C ASP A 60 -16.07 -4.75 15.72
N GLU A 61 -16.82 -4.67 14.61
CA GLU A 61 -18.27 -4.58 14.63
C GLU A 61 -18.78 -3.50 15.62
N GLY A 62 -18.10 -2.35 15.65
CA GLY A 62 -18.40 -1.23 16.53
C GLY A 62 -17.99 -1.40 18.00
N LYS A 63 -17.45 -2.56 18.42
CA LYS A 63 -17.02 -2.84 19.79
C LYS A 63 -15.53 -2.64 19.97
N PRO A 64 -15.09 -1.88 20.99
CA PRO A 64 -13.67 -1.70 21.27
C PRO A 64 -12.95 -3.03 21.51
N GLN A 65 -11.76 -3.16 20.93
CA GLN A 65 -10.90 -4.33 21.08
C GLN A 65 -9.56 -3.92 21.74
N PRO A 66 -9.02 -4.72 22.66
CA PRO A 66 -7.69 -4.49 23.19
C PRO A 66 -6.64 -4.59 22.09
N ILE A 67 -5.77 -3.58 21.98
CA ILE A 67 -4.61 -3.61 21.08
C ILE A 67 -3.54 -4.48 21.75
N THR A 68 -3.22 -5.62 21.13
CA THR A 68 -2.25 -6.61 21.63
C THR A 68 -0.89 -6.48 20.95
N LEU A 69 -0.81 -5.78 19.84
CA LEU A 69 0.41 -5.47 19.11
C LEU A 69 0.38 -3.99 18.73
N PHE A 70 1.48 -3.30 18.98
CA PHE A 70 1.73 -1.93 18.52
C PHE A 70 3.16 -1.83 18.04
N ASP A 71 3.35 -1.39 16.78
CA ASP A 71 4.66 -1.11 16.21
C ASP A 71 4.56 0.14 15.33
N ASN A 72 5.46 1.09 15.53
CA ASN A 72 5.60 2.29 14.71
C ASN A 72 6.92 2.31 13.93
N SER A 73 7.65 1.21 13.93
CA SER A 73 8.81 1.06 13.08
C SER A 73 8.40 0.81 11.63
N PRO A 74 9.17 1.29 10.65
CA PRO A 74 8.88 1.01 9.25
C PRO A 74 8.91 -0.49 8.96
N GLN A 75 7.81 -1.00 8.40
CA GLN A 75 7.66 -2.40 8.04
C GLN A 75 8.09 -2.63 6.59
N PRO A 76 8.78 -3.74 6.28
CA PRO A 76 9.14 -4.07 4.89
C PRO A 76 7.89 -4.32 4.04
N ILE A 77 7.96 -3.95 2.76
CA ILE A 77 6.87 -4.13 1.80
C ILE A 77 7.29 -5.00 0.62
N ARG A 78 6.31 -5.70 0.05
CA ARG A 78 6.36 -6.28 -1.29
C ARG A 78 5.43 -5.48 -2.18
N LEU A 79 6.00 -4.68 -3.06
CA LEU A 79 5.27 -3.70 -3.87
C LEU A 79 5.16 -4.16 -5.32
N ILE A 80 3.96 -4.18 -5.87
CA ILE A 80 3.74 -4.30 -7.32
C ILE A 80 3.22 -2.96 -7.81
N VAL A 81 3.96 -2.34 -8.74
CA VAL A 81 3.56 -1.08 -9.39
C VAL A 81 2.96 -1.41 -10.73
N MET A 82 1.64 -1.25 -10.86
CA MET A 82 0.88 -1.49 -12.09
C MET A 82 0.70 -0.19 -12.87
N LEU A 83 1.25 -0.13 -14.06
CA LEU A 83 1.31 1.06 -14.90
C LEU A 83 0.41 0.90 -16.14
N ASP A 84 -0.50 1.82 -16.31
CA ASP A 84 -1.36 1.91 -17.48
C ASP A 84 -0.52 2.31 -18.71
N VAL A 85 -0.57 1.47 -19.74
CA VAL A 85 0.05 1.75 -21.05
C VAL A 85 -1.01 1.79 -22.17
N SER A 86 -2.25 2.14 -21.80
CA SER A 86 -3.32 2.43 -22.77
C SER A 86 -3.01 3.67 -23.61
N GLY A 87 -3.71 3.85 -24.72
CA GLY A 87 -3.43 4.93 -25.66
C GLY A 87 -3.54 6.34 -25.06
N SER A 88 -4.41 6.55 -24.07
CA SER A 88 -4.55 7.82 -23.36
C SER A 88 -3.28 8.24 -22.60
N MET A 89 -2.44 7.28 -22.23
CA MET A 89 -1.19 7.51 -21.50
C MET A 89 -0.02 7.99 -22.36
N GLU A 90 -0.13 8.07 -23.70
CA GLU A 90 0.97 8.42 -24.62
C GLU A 90 1.67 9.74 -24.21
N GLY A 91 0.91 10.78 -23.93
CA GLY A 91 1.45 12.07 -23.49
C GLY A 91 1.97 12.09 -22.05
N ASN A 92 1.64 11.09 -21.25
CA ASN A 92 1.98 11.00 -19.82
C ASN A 92 3.12 10.03 -19.52
N LEU A 93 3.54 9.23 -20.49
CA LEU A 93 4.57 8.20 -20.30
C LEU A 93 5.89 8.72 -19.70
N PRO A 94 6.47 9.86 -20.17
CA PRO A 94 7.68 10.40 -19.54
C PRO A 94 7.49 10.79 -18.07
N LEU A 95 6.33 11.33 -17.71
CA LEU A 95 6.00 11.69 -16.33
C LEU A 95 5.82 10.44 -15.47
N LEU A 96 5.15 9.41 -16.01
CA LEU A 96 4.99 8.12 -15.37
C LEU A 96 6.35 7.49 -15.03
N ARG A 97 7.26 7.43 -15.99
CA ARG A 97 8.62 6.90 -15.79
C ARG A 97 9.37 7.66 -14.71
N ALA A 98 9.43 8.99 -14.83
CA ALA A 98 10.11 9.84 -13.86
C ALA A 98 9.51 9.70 -12.44
N GLY A 99 8.20 9.59 -12.34
CA GLY A 99 7.50 9.36 -11.07
C GLY A 99 7.83 7.99 -10.45
N ALA A 100 7.78 6.93 -11.26
CA ALA A 100 8.13 5.59 -10.79
C ALA A 100 9.60 5.50 -10.33
N GLU A 101 10.53 6.19 -11.01
CA GLU A 101 11.92 6.29 -10.57
C GLU A 101 12.06 6.98 -9.21
N GLN A 102 11.24 8.01 -8.93
CA GLN A 102 11.20 8.66 -7.61
C GLN A 102 10.71 7.71 -6.52
N LEU A 103 9.74 6.85 -6.81
CA LEU A 103 9.27 5.81 -5.91
C LEU A 103 10.39 4.80 -5.62
N PHE A 104 11.02 4.25 -6.67
CA PHE A 104 12.06 3.23 -6.53
C PHE A 104 13.29 3.74 -5.77
N ALA A 105 13.64 5.01 -5.95
CA ALA A 105 14.74 5.65 -5.20
C ALA A 105 14.46 5.77 -3.68
N ARG A 106 13.21 5.59 -3.25
CA ARG A 106 12.78 5.63 -1.84
C ARG A 106 12.55 4.26 -1.23
N LEU A 107 12.64 3.19 -2.01
CA LEU A 107 12.55 1.84 -1.46
C LEU A 107 13.70 1.60 -0.48
N ARG A 108 13.38 0.91 0.59
CA ARG A 108 14.34 0.53 1.62
C ARG A 108 15.05 -0.77 1.23
N PRO A 109 16.20 -1.09 1.85
CA PRO A 109 16.93 -2.32 1.52
C PRO A 109 16.12 -3.60 1.71
N ASP A 110 15.15 -3.60 2.65
CA ASP A 110 14.30 -4.75 2.95
C ASP A 110 13.02 -4.79 2.11
N ASP A 111 12.77 -3.77 1.28
CA ASP A 111 11.64 -3.73 0.37
C ASP A 111 11.94 -4.51 -0.91
N LEU A 112 10.90 -5.11 -1.44
CA LEU A 112 10.96 -5.80 -2.74
C LEU A 112 9.90 -5.22 -3.66
N ALA A 113 10.24 -4.96 -4.91
CA ALA A 113 9.29 -4.45 -5.88
C ALA A 113 9.27 -5.22 -7.20
N ARG A 114 8.16 -5.13 -7.90
CA ARG A 114 7.95 -5.55 -9.30
C ARG A 114 7.27 -4.46 -10.07
N VAL A 115 7.55 -4.38 -11.36
CA VAL A 115 6.84 -3.52 -12.31
C VAL A 115 5.87 -4.39 -13.11
N GLY A 116 4.65 -3.90 -13.24
CA GLY A 116 3.64 -4.46 -14.14
C GLY A 116 3.10 -3.39 -15.07
N THR A 117 2.63 -3.82 -16.23
CA THR A 117 1.98 -2.96 -17.21
C THR A 117 0.66 -3.58 -17.66
N PHE A 118 -0.30 -2.75 -18.03
CA PHE A 118 -1.56 -3.22 -18.58
C PHE A 118 -2.06 -2.32 -19.72
N GLY A 119 -2.64 -2.98 -20.70
CA GLY A 119 -3.14 -2.45 -21.95
C GLY A 119 -3.69 -3.62 -22.76
N TYR A 120 -3.23 -3.86 -23.98
CA TYR A 120 -3.59 -5.09 -24.72
C TYR A 120 -3.17 -6.38 -24.00
N LYS A 121 -2.12 -6.30 -23.19
CA LYS A 121 -1.63 -7.40 -22.36
C LYS A 121 -1.40 -6.89 -20.94
N ILE A 122 -1.59 -7.77 -19.99
CA ILE A 122 -1.13 -7.57 -18.64
C ILE A 122 0.17 -8.34 -18.51
N ALA A 123 1.24 -7.64 -18.15
CA ALA A 123 2.58 -8.21 -18.01
C ALA A 123 3.20 -7.73 -16.70
N MET A 124 4.06 -8.55 -16.12
CA MET A 124 4.83 -8.21 -14.93
C MET A 124 6.28 -8.64 -15.09
N SER A 125 7.20 -7.88 -14.49
CA SER A 125 8.60 -8.27 -14.41
C SER A 125 8.74 -9.64 -13.75
N PRO A 126 9.75 -10.44 -14.09
CA PRO A 126 9.80 -11.88 -13.76
C PRO A 126 9.86 -12.15 -12.25
N ALA A 127 10.50 -11.28 -11.47
CA ALA A 127 10.71 -11.49 -10.03
C ALA A 127 10.64 -10.20 -9.24
N PHE A 128 10.39 -10.31 -7.94
CA PHE A 128 10.60 -9.24 -6.98
C PHE A 128 12.09 -8.94 -6.83
N THR A 129 12.44 -7.65 -6.76
CA THR A 129 13.83 -7.20 -6.56
C THR A 129 13.88 -5.91 -5.76
N HIS A 130 14.98 -5.66 -5.07
CA HIS A 130 15.33 -4.37 -4.47
C HIS A 130 16.29 -3.56 -5.37
N ASP A 131 16.74 -4.14 -6.48
CA ASP A 131 17.66 -3.46 -7.40
C ASP A 131 16.94 -2.43 -8.26
N VAL A 132 17.16 -1.16 -7.94
CA VAL A 132 16.52 -0.01 -8.58
C VAL A 132 16.83 0.04 -10.08
N GLU A 133 18.04 -0.36 -10.52
CA GLU A 133 18.40 -0.34 -11.94
C GLU A 133 17.63 -1.42 -12.72
N THR A 134 17.39 -2.56 -12.11
CA THR A 134 16.52 -3.59 -12.69
C THR A 134 15.09 -3.08 -12.81
N LEU A 135 14.54 -2.46 -11.76
CA LEU A 135 13.18 -1.88 -11.79
C LEU A 135 13.04 -0.80 -12.87
N ARG A 136 14.04 0.07 -13.04
CA ARG A 136 14.05 1.10 -14.09
C ARG A 136 14.01 0.52 -15.50
N ARG A 137 14.70 -0.59 -15.74
CA ARG A 137 14.72 -1.26 -17.06
C ARG A 137 13.37 -1.90 -17.41
N GLU A 138 12.58 -2.26 -16.41
CA GLU A 138 11.25 -2.83 -16.58
C GLU A 138 10.16 -1.74 -16.82
N LEU A 139 10.49 -0.45 -16.68
CA LEU A 139 9.55 0.62 -16.94
C LEU A 139 9.22 0.69 -18.45
N PRO A 140 7.93 0.86 -18.80
CA PRO A 140 7.50 0.95 -20.20
C PRO A 140 8.12 2.17 -20.88
N ASP A 141 8.54 2.04 -22.12
CA ASP A 141 9.06 3.10 -22.98
C ASP A 141 8.11 3.47 -24.14
N THR A 142 7.07 2.67 -24.33
CA THR A 142 6.05 2.86 -25.35
C THR A 142 4.65 2.58 -24.81
N VAL A 143 3.65 3.18 -25.43
CA VAL A 143 2.23 2.86 -25.26
C VAL A 143 1.65 2.39 -26.59
N ALA A 144 0.60 1.60 -26.53
CA ALA A 144 -0.12 1.22 -27.74
C ALA A 144 -1.33 2.16 -27.93
N PRO A 145 -1.43 2.93 -29.04
CA PRO A 145 -2.40 4.02 -29.18
C PRO A 145 -3.86 3.63 -28.95
N ASP A 146 -4.24 2.41 -29.33
CA ASP A 146 -5.63 1.92 -29.22
C ASP A 146 -5.78 0.88 -28.10
N ALA A 147 -4.81 0.76 -27.20
CA ALA A 147 -4.88 -0.24 -26.14
C ALA A 147 -5.99 0.12 -25.15
N PRO A 148 -6.78 -0.87 -24.74
CA PRO A 148 -7.80 -0.74 -23.70
C PRO A 148 -7.17 -0.62 -22.30
N THR A 149 -8.01 -0.31 -21.33
CA THR A 149 -7.63 -0.20 -19.92
C THR A 149 -8.30 -1.31 -19.08
N PRO A 150 -7.81 -2.56 -19.09
CA PRO A 150 -8.39 -3.66 -18.29
C PRO A 150 -7.99 -3.53 -16.82
N LEU A 151 -8.44 -2.46 -16.18
CA LEU A 151 -7.96 -1.98 -14.89
C LEU A 151 -8.14 -3.03 -13.77
N TRP A 152 -9.38 -3.48 -13.56
CA TRP A 152 -9.65 -4.36 -12.43
C TRP A 152 -9.04 -5.76 -12.61
N ARG A 153 -8.96 -6.22 -13.86
CA ARG A 153 -8.24 -7.45 -14.18
C ARG A 153 -6.74 -7.31 -13.92
N ALA A 154 -6.15 -6.17 -14.25
CA ALA A 154 -4.73 -5.92 -13.99
C ALA A 154 -4.41 -5.91 -12.50
N VAL A 155 -5.28 -5.32 -11.68
CA VAL A 155 -5.14 -5.35 -10.21
C VAL A 155 -5.31 -6.76 -9.66
N ASP A 156 -6.28 -7.54 -10.16
CA ASP A 156 -6.48 -8.94 -9.76
C ASP A 156 -5.27 -9.81 -10.11
N GLU A 157 -4.69 -9.63 -11.31
CA GLU A 157 -3.47 -10.34 -11.71
C GLU A 157 -2.24 -9.92 -10.90
N ALA A 158 -2.13 -8.65 -10.52
CA ALA A 158 -1.10 -8.19 -9.59
C ALA A 158 -1.20 -8.88 -8.22
N MET A 159 -2.41 -9.03 -7.68
CA MET A 159 -2.61 -9.76 -6.43
C MET A 159 -2.24 -11.24 -6.58
N ASN A 160 -2.50 -11.89 -7.72
CA ASN A 160 -2.04 -13.26 -8.02
C ASN A 160 -0.53 -13.39 -7.98
N ALA A 161 0.18 -12.36 -8.41
CA ALA A 161 1.64 -12.40 -8.55
C ALA A 161 2.41 -12.35 -7.22
N PHE A 162 1.74 -12.11 -6.08
CA PHE A 162 2.37 -12.29 -4.77
C PHE A 162 2.59 -13.77 -4.44
N GLY A 163 1.80 -14.69 -5.02
CA GLY A 163 1.86 -16.12 -4.71
C GLY A 163 1.48 -16.42 -3.26
N ASP A 164 1.74 -17.66 -2.84
CA ASP A 164 1.42 -18.15 -1.50
C ASP A 164 2.52 -17.83 -0.46
N GLU A 165 3.49 -16.99 -0.81
CA GLU A 165 4.57 -16.63 0.10
C GLU A 165 4.04 -15.74 1.22
N SER A 166 3.67 -16.34 2.33
CA SER A 166 3.36 -15.68 3.60
C SER A 166 4.65 -15.15 4.27
N GLY A 167 5.25 -14.14 3.65
CA GLY A 167 6.44 -13.46 4.18
C GLY A 167 6.07 -12.43 5.27
N ALA A 168 7.09 -11.96 6.00
CA ALA A 168 6.92 -10.87 6.95
C ALA A 168 6.59 -9.54 6.26
N ALA A 169 6.96 -9.38 4.99
CA ALA A 169 6.75 -8.16 4.21
C ALA A 169 5.29 -8.04 3.73
N ARG A 170 4.72 -6.86 3.92
CA ARG A 170 3.33 -6.54 3.59
C ARG A 170 3.13 -6.45 2.07
N PRO A 171 2.13 -7.15 1.48
CA PRO A 171 1.80 -7.00 0.07
C PRO A 171 1.07 -5.69 -0.21
N VAL A 172 1.57 -4.95 -1.20
CA VAL A 172 1.02 -3.66 -1.64
C VAL A 172 0.95 -3.64 -3.16
N VAL A 173 -0.19 -3.25 -3.71
CA VAL A 173 -0.33 -2.91 -5.13
C VAL A 173 -0.51 -1.41 -5.24
N LEU A 174 0.30 -0.77 -6.05
CA LEU A 174 0.13 0.62 -6.46
C LEU A 174 -0.26 0.63 -7.94
N VAL A 175 -1.46 1.09 -8.23
CA VAL A 175 -1.95 1.22 -9.61
C VAL A 175 -1.97 2.68 -10.04
N LEU A 176 -1.50 2.94 -11.26
CA LEU A 176 -1.58 4.24 -11.91
C LEU A 176 -2.33 4.09 -13.23
N SER A 177 -3.39 4.88 -13.40
CA SER A 177 -4.21 4.91 -14.61
C SER A 177 -4.85 6.29 -14.81
N ASP A 178 -5.05 6.67 -16.05
CA ASP A 178 -5.84 7.84 -16.45
C ASP A 178 -7.21 7.45 -17.04
N GLY A 179 -7.45 6.14 -17.25
CA GLY A 179 -8.64 5.61 -17.87
C GLY A 179 -9.65 5.04 -16.90
N LYS A 180 -10.83 4.76 -17.47
CA LYS A 180 -11.86 3.94 -16.82
C LYS A 180 -11.67 2.48 -17.23
N ASP A 181 -12.08 1.57 -16.37
CA ASP A 181 -12.05 0.16 -16.72
C ASP A 181 -12.82 -0.12 -18.01
N SER A 182 -12.14 -0.73 -18.97
CA SER A 182 -12.73 -1.12 -20.28
C SER A 182 -13.46 -2.46 -20.22
N GLY A 183 -13.34 -3.17 -19.09
CA GLY A 183 -13.79 -4.54 -18.99
C GLY A 183 -12.96 -5.53 -19.84
N PRO A 184 -13.50 -6.73 -20.14
CA PRO A 184 -12.81 -7.73 -20.93
C PRO A 184 -12.69 -7.32 -22.40
N ILE A 185 -11.52 -7.53 -22.99
CA ILE A 185 -11.21 -7.22 -24.39
C ILE A 185 -11.80 -8.30 -25.33
N SER A 186 -12.00 -9.51 -24.84
CA SER A 186 -12.54 -10.62 -25.59
C SER A 186 -13.47 -11.48 -24.75
N PHE A 187 -14.38 -12.22 -25.42
CA PHE A 187 -15.29 -13.19 -24.78
C PHE A 187 -14.58 -14.36 -24.03
N ARG A 188 -13.28 -14.50 -24.25
CA ARG A 188 -12.48 -15.53 -23.58
C ARG A 188 -11.85 -15.04 -22.25
N GLU A 189 -11.90 -13.74 -22.03
CA GLU A 189 -11.32 -13.14 -20.84
C GLU A 189 -12.36 -13.10 -19.71
N ARG A 190 -11.91 -13.42 -18.51
CA ARG A 190 -12.74 -13.29 -17.32
C ARG A 190 -13.01 -11.81 -17.06
N TYR A 191 -14.27 -11.47 -16.86
CA TYR A 191 -14.63 -10.20 -16.26
C TYR A 191 -14.23 -10.19 -14.79
N VAL A 192 -13.57 -9.15 -14.34
CA VAL A 192 -13.24 -8.89 -12.94
C VAL A 192 -13.88 -7.57 -12.57
N SER A 193 -14.73 -7.59 -11.57
CA SER A 193 -15.38 -6.39 -11.06
C SER A 193 -14.54 -5.74 -9.95
N GLN A 194 -14.76 -4.46 -9.73
CA GLN A 194 -14.19 -3.73 -8.60
C GLN A 194 -14.51 -4.41 -7.26
N GLY A 195 -15.74 -4.93 -7.08
CA GLY A 195 -16.14 -5.65 -5.87
C GLY A 195 -15.31 -6.91 -5.63
N GLU A 196 -15.05 -7.71 -6.68
CA GLU A 196 -14.19 -8.89 -6.58
C GLU A 196 -12.75 -8.54 -6.17
N VAL A 197 -12.22 -7.41 -6.69
CA VAL A 197 -10.90 -6.89 -6.29
C VAL A 197 -10.86 -6.54 -4.79
N ILE A 198 -11.88 -5.84 -4.29
CA ILE A 198 -11.99 -5.49 -2.86
C ILE A 198 -12.08 -6.75 -2.00
N ASP A 199 -12.94 -7.69 -2.39
CA ASP A 199 -13.13 -8.95 -1.65
C ASP A 199 -11.86 -9.80 -1.63
N ARG A 200 -11.13 -9.80 -2.72
CA ARG A 200 -9.84 -10.48 -2.80
C ARG A 200 -8.79 -9.81 -1.95
N ALA A 201 -8.60 -8.50 -2.10
CA ALA A 201 -7.64 -7.73 -1.31
C ALA A 201 -7.87 -7.91 0.21
N ARG A 202 -9.16 -8.00 0.62
CA ARG A 202 -9.53 -8.27 2.01
C ARG A 202 -9.12 -9.68 2.47
N ARG A 203 -9.31 -10.71 1.62
CA ARG A 203 -8.92 -12.09 1.95
C ARG A 203 -7.42 -12.28 2.02
N ASP A 204 -6.70 -11.69 1.06
CA ASP A 204 -5.27 -11.88 0.86
C ASP A 204 -4.43 -10.85 1.63
N ASP A 205 -5.08 -9.99 2.43
CA ASP A 205 -4.48 -8.89 3.22
C ASP A 205 -3.61 -7.93 2.37
N VAL A 206 -4.02 -7.67 1.12
CA VAL A 206 -3.32 -6.80 0.18
C VAL A 206 -3.81 -5.37 0.33
N MET A 207 -2.89 -4.42 0.47
CA MET A 207 -3.20 -3.00 0.48
C MET A 207 -3.10 -2.41 -0.92
N LEU A 208 -4.11 -1.66 -1.34
CA LEU A 208 -4.17 -1.07 -2.68
C LEU A 208 -4.00 0.45 -2.58
N TYR A 209 -2.98 0.97 -3.23
CA TYR A 209 -2.79 2.39 -3.50
C TYR A 209 -3.16 2.70 -4.94
N ALA A 210 -3.66 3.90 -5.20
CA ALA A 210 -3.98 4.29 -6.55
C ALA A 210 -3.62 5.74 -6.84
N ILE A 211 -3.10 5.98 -8.04
CA ILE A 211 -2.92 7.30 -8.63
C ILE A 211 -3.83 7.39 -9.85
N GLY A 212 -4.84 8.24 -9.76
CA GLY A 212 -5.70 8.58 -10.89
C GLY A 212 -5.15 9.81 -11.61
N MET A 213 -4.86 9.69 -12.89
CA MET A 213 -4.45 10.83 -13.71
C MET A 213 -5.64 11.34 -14.52
N ARG A 214 -5.73 12.66 -14.67
CA ARG A 214 -6.67 13.22 -15.64
C ARG A 214 -6.08 13.14 -17.05
N SER A 215 -6.83 12.57 -17.97
CA SER A 215 -6.44 12.53 -19.38
C SER A 215 -6.26 13.95 -19.93
N ARG A 216 -5.37 14.09 -20.90
CA ARG A 216 -5.19 15.34 -21.61
C ARG A 216 -6.38 15.58 -22.54
N GLY A 217 -7.10 16.66 -22.30
CA GLY A 217 -7.85 17.33 -23.33
C GLY A 217 -9.33 17.11 -23.27
N SER A 218 -9.94 17.97 -22.49
CA SER A 218 -11.25 18.45 -22.89
C SER A 218 -11.20 18.77 -24.37
N GLN A 219 -11.66 17.87 -25.21
CA GLN A 219 -12.07 18.27 -26.56
C GLN A 219 -13.00 19.46 -26.36
N PRO A 220 -12.86 20.55 -27.15
CA PRO A 220 -13.76 21.68 -27.03
C PRO A 220 -15.19 21.14 -27.06
N ILE A 221 -15.99 21.45 -26.05
CA ILE A 221 -17.39 21.02 -25.98
C ILE A 221 -18.04 21.53 -27.26
N GLN A 222 -18.46 20.61 -28.14
CA GLN A 222 -19.04 20.98 -29.40
C GLN A 222 -20.37 21.72 -29.17
N PRO A 223 -20.60 22.87 -29.79
CA PRO A 223 -21.89 23.57 -29.70
C PRO A 223 -23.02 22.62 -30.14
N GLY A 224 -24.06 22.49 -29.30
CA GLY A 224 -25.23 21.65 -29.61
C GLY A 224 -25.30 20.32 -28.91
N ILE A 225 -24.36 20.01 -28.02
CA ILE A 225 -24.44 18.82 -27.17
C ILE A 225 -25.55 19.02 -26.13
N GLY A 226 -26.52 18.09 -26.08
CA GLY A 226 -27.57 18.07 -25.07
C GLY A 226 -27.01 17.81 -23.65
N PRO A 227 -27.84 17.97 -22.59
CA PRO A 227 -27.37 17.83 -21.19
C PRO A 227 -26.63 16.54 -20.87
N GLY A 228 -27.03 15.42 -21.45
CA GLY A 228 -26.35 14.12 -21.27
C GLY A 228 -24.98 14.06 -21.94
N GLY A 229 -24.83 14.68 -23.12
CA GLY A 229 -23.55 14.78 -23.82
C GLY A 229 -22.57 15.71 -23.10
N LEU A 230 -23.06 16.80 -22.53
CA LEU A 230 -22.26 17.71 -21.71
C LEU A 230 -21.74 16.99 -20.46
N GLN A 231 -22.58 16.23 -19.76
CA GLN A 231 -22.17 15.44 -18.60
C GLN A 231 -21.14 14.38 -18.97
N ALA A 232 -21.34 13.67 -20.09
CA ALA A 232 -20.37 12.70 -20.60
C ALA A 232 -19.03 13.35 -20.93
N ALA A 233 -19.02 14.52 -21.59
CA ALA A 233 -17.81 15.27 -21.91
C ALA A 233 -17.07 15.74 -20.64
N LEU A 234 -17.80 16.22 -19.61
CA LEU A 234 -17.21 16.67 -18.33
C LEU A 234 -16.59 15.52 -17.52
N THR A 235 -17.04 14.28 -17.72
CA THR A 235 -16.55 13.10 -16.98
C THR A 235 -15.59 12.24 -17.80
N ALA A 236 -15.40 12.52 -19.09
CA ALA A 236 -14.55 11.74 -19.98
C ALA A 236 -13.07 11.74 -19.51
N ASP A 237 -12.61 12.88 -19.00
CA ASP A 237 -11.22 13.09 -18.59
C ASP A 237 -10.95 12.70 -17.12
N LEU A 238 -11.94 12.10 -16.44
CA LEU A 238 -11.76 11.70 -15.04
C LEU A 238 -11.29 10.25 -14.98
N PRO A 239 -10.33 9.94 -14.09
CA PRO A 239 -9.94 8.57 -13.81
C PRO A 239 -11.12 7.77 -13.24
N ASP A 240 -11.00 6.44 -13.23
CA ASP A 240 -12.04 5.55 -12.70
C ASP A 240 -12.31 5.89 -11.22
N PRO A 241 -13.57 6.23 -10.86
CA PRO A 241 -13.91 6.57 -9.48
C PRO A 241 -13.72 5.39 -8.51
N GLY A 242 -13.69 4.17 -9.01
CA GLY A 242 -13.41 2.98 -8.24
C GLY A 242 -12.01 2.94 -7.65
N LEU A 243 -11.03 3.63 -8.25
CA LEU A 243 -9.67 3.70 -7.73
C LEU A 243 -9.64 4.25 -6.29
N ALA A 244 -10.35 5.34 -6.05
CA ALA A 244 -10.44 5.94 -4.71
C ALA A 244 -11.14 4.99 -3.72
N LEU A 245 -12.23 4.33 -4.15
CA LEU A 245 -12.98 3.41 -3.30
C LEU A 245 -12.16 2.18 -2.93
N VAL A 246 -11.47 1.56 -3.89
CA VAL A 246 -10.64 0.37 -3.65
C VAL A 246 -9.49 0.70 -2.68
N ALA A 247 -8.82 1.84 -2.87
CA ALA A 247 -7.78 2.31 -1.96
C ALA A 247 -8.34 2.52 -0.54
N GLU A 248 -9.47 3.20 -0.39
CA GLU A 248 -10.09 3.44 0.91
C GLU A 248 -10.47 2.13 1.61
N GLN A 249 -11.10 1.18 0.91
CA GLN A 249 -11.55 -0.08 1.49
C GLN A 249 -10.41 -0.95 2.01
N THR A 250 -9.25 -0.87 1.37
CA THR A 250 -8.05 -1.65 1.71
C THR A 250 -7.07 -0.92 2.64
N GLY A 251 -7.36 0.35 2.98
CA GLY A 251 -6.51 1.17 3.86
C GLY A 251 -5.35 1.86 3.15
N GLY A 252 -5.24 1.72 1.84
CA GLY A 252 -4.28 2.46 1.03
C GLY A 252 -4.72 3.89 0.72
N GLY A 253 -3.87 4.63 0.00
CA GLY A 253 -4.09 6.01 -0.39
C GLY A 253 -4.52 6.16 -1.84
N TYR A 254 -5.26 7.22 -2.09
CA TYR A 254 -5.60 7.68 -3.45
C TYR A 254 -5.09 9.10 -3.67
N ALA A 255 -4.41 9.31 -4.80
CA ALA A 255 -4.02 10.62 -5.27
C ALA A 255 -4.61 10.87 -6.67
N GLU A 256 -5.25 12.02 -6.87
CA GLU A 256 -5.67 12.46 -8.20
C GLU A 256 -4.67 13.50 -8.72
N ILE A 257 -4.05 13.21 -9.87
CA ILE A 257 -3.07 14.09 -10.50
C ILE A 257 -3.73 14.82 -11.67
N ARG A 258 -3.73 16.14 -11.58
CA ARG A 258 -4.19 17.03 -12.65
C ARG A 258 -3.03 17.38 -13.56
N PHE A 259 -3.37 17.75 -14.79
CA PHE A 259 -2.36 18.21 -15.75
C PHE A 259 -1.47 19.33 -15.15
N GLY A 260 -0.16 19.16 -15.28
CA GLY A 260 0.84 20.10 -14.73
C GLY A 260 1.20 19.90 -13.26
N GLN A 261 0.58 18.96 -12.55
CA GLN A 261 1.01 18.57 -11.20
C GLN A 261 2.20 17.60 -11.25
N ASP A 262 3.00 17.63 -10.20
CA ASP A 262 4.17 16.77 -10.07
C ASP A 262 3.78 15.34 -9.65
N LEU A 263 3.78 14.44 -10.62
CA LEU A 263 3.53 13.02 -10.40
C LEU A 263 4.63 12.39 -9.51
N GLY A 264 5.88 12.88 -9.63
CA GLY A 264 6.97 12.43 -8.78
C GLY A 264 6.72 12.73 -7.31
N ALA A 265 6.15 13.89 -6.99
CA ALA A 265 5.76 14.22 -5.62
C ALA A 265 4.69 13.27 -5.06
N ALA A 266 3.72 12.85 -5.89
CA ALA A 266 2.70 11.89 -5.48
C ALA A 266 3.30 10.51 -5.19
N PHE A 267 4.18 10.00 -6.05
CA PHE A 267 4.89 8.75 -5.81
C PHE A 267 5.79 8.81 -4.57
N ALA A 268 6.49 9.94 -4.39
CA ALA A 268 7.32 10.17 -3.21
C ALA A 268 6.47 10.14 -1.93
N HIS A 269 5.33 10.83 -1.93
CA HIS A 269 4.43 10.85 -0.78
C HIS A 269 3.89 9.45 -0.44
N ILE A 270 3.54 8.65 -1.45
CA ILE A 270 3.11 7.26 -1.24
C ILE A 270 4.23 6.42 -0.61
N ALA A 271 5.48 6.56 -1.08
CA ALA A 271 6.62 5.86 -0.48
C ALA A 271 6.83 6.25 0.98
N ASP A 272 6.80 7.55 1.28
CA ASP A 272 6.94 8.06 2.65
C ASP A 272 5.80 7.55 3.54
N GLU A 273 4.58 7.51 3.02
CA GLU A 273 3.42 6.99 3.73
C GLU A 273 3.54 5.49 4.03
N LEU A 274 3.95 4.69 3.06
CA LEU A 274 4.12 3.24 3.21
C LEU A 274 5.08 2.88 4.35
N HIS A 275 6.10 3.70 4.59
CA HIS A 275 7.09 3.51 5.64
C HIS A 275 6.75 4.24 6.96
N SER A 276 5.65 4.98 7.01
CA SER A 276 5.23 5.78 8.18
C SER A 276 3.95 5.28 8.82
N GLN A 277 3.50 4.06 8.49
CA GLN A 277 2.29 3.48 9.04
C GLN A 277 2.54 2.82 10.38
N TYR A 278 1.56 2.96 11.28
CA TYR A 278 1.50 2.18 12.51
C TYR A 278 0.97 0.78 12.20
N LEU A 279 1.55 -0.23 12.82
CA LEU A 279 1.02 -1.58 12.84
C LEU A 279 0.31 -1.80 14.18
N LEU A 280 -0.99 -1.99 14.12
CA LEU A 280 -1.81 -2.39 15.26
C LEU A 280 -2.22 -3.85 15.10
N GLY A 281 -2.36 -4.56 16.21
CA GLY A 281 -2.90 -5.91 16.21
C GLY A 281 -3.90 -6.12 17.34
N PHE A 282 -4.92 -6.92 17.09
CA PHE A 282 -5.90 -7.33 18.08
C PHE A 282 -6.33 -8.78 17.86
N ALA A 283 -6.80 -9.45 18.92
CA ALA A 283 -7.39 -10.77 18.79
C ALA A 283 -8.84 -10.64 18.32
N PRO A 284 -9.25 -11.29 17.23
CA PRO A 284 -10.64 -11.22 16.76
C PRO A 284 -11.58 -11.84 17.78
N PRO A 285 -12.70 -11.16 18.16
CA PRO A 285 -13.62 -11.67 19.17
C PRO A 285 -14.44 -12.87 18.67
N LYS A 286 -14.50 -13.08 17.35
CA LYS A 286 -15.12 -14.22 16.69
C LYS A 286 -14.21 -14.78 15.64
N ARG A 287 -14.23 -16.11 15.52
CA ARG A 287 -13.44 -16.87 14.54
C ARG A 287 -14.40 -17.64 13.61
N ASP A 288 -15.26 -16.90 12.93
CA ASP A 288 -16.39 -17.45 12.17
C ASP A 288 -16.17 -17.50 10.65
N GLY A 289 -15.00 -17.05 10.18
CA GLY A 289 -14.66 -17.00 8.76
C GLY A 289 -15.43 -15.95 7.96
N LYS A 290 -16.11 -15.02 8.64
CA LYS A 290 -16.91 -13.97 8.00
C LYS A 290 -16.13 -12.66 7.88
N VAL A 291 -16.66 -11.76 7.06
CA VAL A 291 -16.20 -10.39 6.97
C VAL A 291 -16.69 -9.62 8.19
N HIS A 292 -15.78 -8.95 8.87
CA HIS A 292 -16.03 -8.05 10.00
C HIS A 292 -15.59 -6.64 9.66
N ASP A 293 -16.34 -5.64 10.10
CA ASP A 293 -16.00 -4.24 9.93
C ASP A 293 -14.98 -3.78 10.99
N ILE A 294 -13.97 -3.02 10.55
CA ILE A 294 -12.96 -2.40 11.42
C ILE A 294 -13.14 -0.87 11.40
N ASP A 295 -13.10 -0.26 12.57
CA ASP A 295 -12.99 1.19 12.73
C ASP A 295 -11.77 1.51 13.63
N VAL A 296 -10.86 2.34 13.13
CA VAL A 296 -9.71 2.82 13.90
C VAL A 296 -9.91 4.29 14.20
N ARG A 297 -9.77 4.65 15.46
CA ARG A 297 -9.90 6.02 15.96
C ARG A 297 -8.62 6.48 16.62
N VAL A 298 -8.39 7.79 16.61
CA VAL A 298 -7.30 8.44 17.31
C VAL A 298 -7.88 9.45 18.30
N ALA A 299 -7.38 9.43 19.53
CA ALA A 299 -7.87 10.29 20.62
C ALA A 299 -7.66 11.79 20.35
N THR A 300 -6.56 12.13 19.65
CA THR A 300 -6.20 13.51 19.35
C THR A 300 -7.11 14.12 18.28
N ARG A 301 -7.79 15.21 18.63
CA ARG A 301 -8.68 15.92 17.71
C ARG A 301 -7.91 16.51 16.52
N GLY A 302 -8.49 16.38 15.32
CA GLY A 302 -7.93 16.93 14.09
C GLY A 302 -6.97 16.04 13.36
N LEU A 303 -6.62 14.88 13.93
CA LEU A 303 -5.94 13.81 13.23
C LEU A 303 -6.93 12.91 12.51
N LYS A 304 -6.50 12.40 11.35
CA LYS A 304 -7.31 11.55 10.47
C LYS A 304 -6.61 10.20 10.32
N PRO A 305 -7.08 9.16 11.02
CA PRO A 305 -6.60 7.81 10.78
C PRO A 305 -7.21 7.23 9.49
N ARG A 306 -6.41 6.50 8.74
CA ARG A 306 -6.83 5.70 7.60
C ARG A 306 -6.31 4.29 7.76
N ALA A 307 -7.20 3.31 7.68
CA ALA A 307 -6.94 1.89 7.76
C ALA A 307 -7.95 1.15 6.89
N ARG A 308 -7.72 -0.14 6.65
CA ARG A 308 -8.71 -0.99 5.99
C ARG A 308 -10.04 -0.98 6.74
N LYS A 309 -11.14 -1.08 6.01
CA LYS A 309 -12.50 -0.98 6.58
C LYS A 309 -13.01 -2.30 7.11
N SER A 310 -12.40 -3.43 6.70
CA SER A 310 -12.87 -4.75 7.08
C SER A 310 -11.76 -5.80 6.93
N TYR A 311 -11.99 -6.98 7.50
CA TYR A 311 -11.12 -8.15 7.40
C TYR A 311 -11.97 -9.43 7.36
N VAL A 312 -11.38 -10.54 6.94
CA VAL A 312 -11.98 -11.86 7.09
C VAL A 312 -11.52 -12.46 8.42
N ALA A 313 -12.45 -12.72 9.32
CA ALA A 313 -12.12 -13.35 10.60
C ALA A 313 -11.51 -14.73 10.36
N PRO A 314 -10.47 -15.14 11.11
CA PRO A 314 -9.97 -16.51 11.07
C PRO A 314 -11.12 -17.50 11.31
N LYS A 315 -10.99 -18.73 10.83
CA LYS A 315 -11.94 -19.79 11.09
C LYS A 315 -11.33 -20.81 12.03
N ASP A 316 -12.04 -21.16 13.09
CA ASP A 316 -11.64 -22.28 13.93
C ASP A 316 -11.70 -23.58 13.11
N HIS A 317 -10.64 -24.39 13.21
CA HIS A 317 -10.51 -25.67 12.54
C HIS A 317 -11.14 -26.79 13.36
#